data_e76526ad2d0eaa27482f2c414c55e5e4
#
_entry.id   e76526ad2d0eaa27482f2c414c55e5e4
#
_cell.length_a   1.000
_cell.length_b   1.000
_cell.length_c   1.000
_cell.angle_alpha   90.00
_cell.angle_beta   90.00
_cell.angle_gamma   90.00
#
_symmetry.space_group_name_H-M   'P 1'
#
loop_
_entity.id
_entity.type
_entity.pdbx_description
1 polymer ?
#
loop_
_entity_poly.entity_id
_entity_poly.type
_entity_poly.pdbx_seq_one_letter_code
_entity_poly.pdbx_strand_id
1 'polypeptide(L)'
;MKIGLLCSDDWANFQYSIQKSLEAIGVDCVSYKLQRHLFSYDNQCDVITVPRISEAYSGCDVILLCHSDWEFIQYLPEKSIKINFATGTKYRQSYEFINSKFSAPITIIALPEFQTLAPNPKYLVGAIESDWAVKDVVGRRIRVGHFPSNPDVKGTEDIVRILRNAENCEFIYSTERVSHAENLKRIYDCDIYVEMLASTQGGKPYGSFGITGLEAAAMGKIVITQAINDNGLYNDTYGVNMLNFVKDELGLKKTLSSLLQYKGDYLTGQMESTKEWMEKNHSYKATGLKLMSYINGL
;
A
#
# COMPACT_ATOMS: atom_id res chain seq x y z
N MET A 1 17.91 20.15 1.42
CA MET A 1 17.91 18.91 0.59
C MET A 1 16.63 18.88 -0.21
N LYS A 2 16.75 18.72 -1.51
CA LYS A 2 15.63 18.62 -2.45
C LYS A 2 15.51 17.18 -2.95
N ILE A 3 14.30 16.62 -2.90
CA ILE A 3 14.04 15.22 -3.24
C ILE A 3 13.26 15.15 -4.56
N GLY A 4 13.68 14.27 -5.45
CA GLY A 4 12.95 13.91 -6.66
C GLY A 4 12.23 12.58 -6.53
N LEU A 5 11.04 12.46 -7.11
CA LEU A 5 10.28 11.22 -7.24
C LEU A 5 9.94 11.02 -8.72
N LEU A 6 10.25 9.85 -9.28
CA LEU A 6 9.97 9.56 -10.68
C LEU A 6 9.53 8.11 -10.88
N CYS A 7 8.48 7.92 -11.69
CA CYS A 7 8.07 6.63 -12.21
C CYS A 7 7.48 6.74 -13.63
N SER A 8 7.29 5.62 -14.28
CA SER A 8 6.57 5.53 -15.56
C SER A 8 5.06 5.63 -15.33
N ASP A 9 4.53 4.76 -14.48
CA ASP A 9 3.13 4.69 -14.09
C ASP A 9 3.04 4.55 -12.57
N ASP A 10 2.26 5.43 -11.94
CA ASP A 10 2.13 5.46 -10.48
C ASP A 10 1.06 4.46 -9.99
N TRP A 11 1.42 3.20 -9.96
CA TRP A 11 0.56 2.13 -9.47
C TRP A 11 0.10 2.38 -8.03
N ALA A 12 -1.21 2.27 -7.83
CA ALA A 12 -1.87 2.52 -6.55
C ALA A 12 -1.67 3.96 -6.02
N ASN A 13 -1.33 4.92 -6.90
CA ASN A 13 -1.03 6.31 -6.53
C ASN A 13 0.06 6.43 -5.45
N PHE A 14 0.97 5.47 -5.45
CA PHE A 14 1.98 5.29 -4.43
C PHE A 14 2.98 6.44 -4.39
N GLN A 15 3.52 6.84 -5.55
CA GLN A 15 4.45 7.96 -5.64
C GLN A 15 3.81 9.26 -5.17
N TYR A 16 2.55 9.49 -5.53
CA TYR A 16 1.80 10.64 -5.06
C TYR A 16 1.69 10.67 -3.53
N SER A 17 1.44 9.51 -2.90
CA SER A 17 1.38 9.41 -1.43
C SER A 17 2.72 9.75 -0.77
N ILE A 18 3.83 9.39 -1.38
CA ILE A 18 5.19 9.74 -0.93
C ILE A 18 5.46 11.23 -1.12
N GLN A 19 5.04 11.82 -2.26
CA GLN A 19 5.11 13.27 -2.48
C GLN A 19 4.38 14.02 -1.36
N LYS A 20 3.12 13.67 -1.08
CA LYS A 20 2.34 14.28 -0.01
C LYS A 20 2.99 14.11 1.37
N SER A 21 3.67 12.98 1.58
CA SER A 21 4.39 12.72 2.82
C SER A 21 5.59 13.65 3.02
N LEU A 22 6.33 13.93 1.96
CA LEU A 22 7.45 14.89 1.99
C LEU A 22 6.94 16.34 2.18
N GLU A 23 5.90 16.72 1.46
CA GLU A 23 5.24 18.03 1.59
C GLU A 23 4.73 18.27 3.02
N ALA A 24 4.12 17.25 3.66
CA ALA A 24 3.57 17.33 5.02
C ALA A 24 4.61 17.62 6.11
N ILE A 25 5.89 17.39 5.83
CA ILE A 25 7.02 17.69 6.73
C ILE A 25 7.90 18.83 6.22
N GLY A 26 7.44 19.58 5.20
CA GLY A 26 8.13 20.76 4.67
C GLY A 26 9.38 20.46 3.84
N VAL A 27 9.52 19.26 3.29
CA VAL A 27 10.64 18.89 2.40
C VAL A 27 10.30 19.31 0.98
N ASP A 28 11.23 20.04 0.32
CA ASP A 28 11.12 20.42 -1.10
C ASP A 28 11.18 19.17 -1.98
N CYS A 29 10.11 18.94 -2.74
CA CYS A 29 9.92 17.72 -3.52
C CYS A 29 9.52 18.05 -4.98
N VAL A 30 10.16 17.38 -5.92
CA VAL A 30 9.78 17.34 -7.35
C VAL A 30 9.27 15.95 -7.67
N SER A 31 8.05 15.84 -8.18
CA SER A 31 7.40 14.55 -8.42
C SER A 31 6.71 14.54 -9.78
N TYR A 32 7.15 13.65 -10.65
CA TYR A 32 6.55 13.46 -11.98
C TYR A 32 6.42 11.97 -12.31
N LYS A 33 5.46 11.67 -13.19
CA LYS A 33 5.30 10.36 -13.84
C LYS A 33 5.15 10.53 -15.35
N LEU A 34 5.26 9.46 -16.13
CA LEU A 34 5.19 9.58 -17.60
C LEU A 34 3.76 9.45 -18.14
N GLN A 35 2.87 8.81 -17.42
CA GLN A 35 1.49 8.61 -17.87
C GLN A 35 0.48 8.66 -16.73
N ARG A 36 -0.77 8.97 -17.06
CA ARG A 36 -1.88 8.92 -16.09
C ARG A 36 -2.29 7.47 -15.84
N HIS A 37 -2.62 7.16 -14.59
CA HIS A 37 -3.07 5.83 -14.20
C HIS A 37 -4.53 5.55 -14.61
N LEU A 38 -4.82 4.27 -14.91
CA LEU A 38 -6.13 3.81 -15.41
C LEU A 38 -7.30 4.02 -14.43
N PHE A 39 -7.04 4.02 -13.12
CA PHE A 39 -8.10 4.10 -12.10
C PHE A 39 -8.59 5.53 -11.83
N SER A 40 -8.15 6.51 -12.60
CA SER A 40 -8.64 7.90 -12.53
C SER A 40 -8.65 8.43 -11.10
N TYR A 41 -7.51 8.36 -10.41
CA TYR A 41 -7.36 8.99 -9.10
C TYR A 41 -7.63 10.49 -9.23
N ASP A 42 -8.38 11.07 -8.29
CA ASP A 42 -8.74 12.50 -8.30
C ASP A 42 -7.51 13.40 -8.23
N ASN A 43 -6.52 12.99 -7.44
CA ASN A 43 -5.23 13.66 -7.29
C ASN A 43 -4.11 12.71 -7.68
N GLN A 44 -3.15 13.19 -8.48
CA GLN A 44 -2.03 12.41 -9.01
C GLN A 44 -0.81 13.30 -9.20
N CYS A 45 0.38 12.70 -9.27
CA CYS A 45 1.57 13.41 -9.73
C CYS A 45 1.39 13.96 -11.14
N ASP A 46 2.03 15.08 -11.44
CA ASP A 46 2.05 15.67 -12.77
C ASP A 46 2.76 14.75 -13.78
N VAL A 47 2.38 14.90 -15.06
CA VAL A 47 2.97 14.12 -16.14
C VAL A 47 4.10 14.92 -16.78
N ILE A 48 5.25 14.25 -17.00
CA ILE A 48 6.41 14.81 -17.68
C ILE A 48 6.77 13.97 -18.91
N THR A 49 7.41 14.60 -19.90
CA THR A 49 7.97 13.89 -21.05
C THR A 49 9.45 13.59 -20.82
N VAL A 50 9.95 12.48 -21.39
CA VAL A 50 11.35 12.04 -21.21
C VAL A 50 12.38 13.13 -21.46
N PRO A 51 12.31 13.97 -22.52
CA PRO A 51 13.29 15.03 -22.77
C PRO A 51 13.39 16.09 -21.66
N ARG A 52 12.35 16.26 -20.85
CA ARG A 52 12.32 17.26 -19.79
C ARG A 52 12.81 16.74 -18.42
N ILE A 53 13.08 15.43 -18.29
CA ILE A 53 13.47 14.82 -17.02
C ILE A 53 14.74 15.47 -16.47
N SER A 54 15.79 15.59 -17.28
CA SER A 54 17.08 16.14 -16.83
C SER A 54 16.96 17.54 -16.26
N GLU A 55 16.19 18.41 -16.92
CA GLU A 55 15.93 19.78 -16.47
C GLU A 55 15.14 19.81 -15.16
N ALA A 56 14.03 19.06 -15.10
CA ALA A 56 13.13 19.05 -13.95
C ALA A 56 13.81 18.57 -12.66
N TYR A 57 14.76 17.65 -12.76
CA TYR A 57 15.48 17.09 -11.61
C TYR A 57 16.88 17.68 -11.38
N SER A 58 17.27 18.72 -12.13
CA SER A 58 18.64 19.29 -12.10
C SER A 58 19.10 19.77 -10.72
N GLY A 59 18.19 20.16 -9.84
CA GLY A 59 18.48 20.63 -8.48
C GLY A 59 18.21 19.61 -7.38
N CYS A 60 17.91 18.34 -7.71
CA CYS A 60 17.62 17.32 -6.71
C CYS A 60 18.89 16.69 -6.15
N ASP A 61 18.98 16.60 -4.81
CA ASP A 61 20.08 15.94 -4.11
C ASP A 61 19.90 14.42 -4.12
N VAL A 62 18.66 13.96 -3.89
CA VAL A 62 18.25 12.55 -3.86
C VAL A 62 17.07 12.34 -4.80
N ILE A 63 17.09 11.26 -5.56
CA ILE A 63 15.99 10.89 -6.46
C ILE A 63 15.55 9.44 -6.16
N LEU A 64 14.28 9.30 -5.81
CA LEU A 64 13.65 7.99 -5.60
C LEU A 64 13.01 7.55 -6.93
N LEU A 65 13.47 6.42 -7.46
CA LEU A 65 12.86 5.78 -8.61
C LEU A 65 11.81 4.79 -8.12
N CYS A 66 10.55 5.26 -8.10
CA CYS A 66 9.42 4.46 -7.66
C CYS A 66 9.13 3.34 -8.67
N HIS A 67 8.57 2.23 -8.17
CA HIS A 67 8.28 1.03 -8.97
C HIS A 67 9.51 0.40 -9.64
N SER A 68 10.72 0.73 -9.11
CA SER A 68 12.00 0.23 -9.66
C SER A 68 12.23 0.61 -11.12
N ASP A 69 11.86 1.80 -11.52
CA ASP A 69 11.98 2.32 -12.88
C ASP A 69 13.39 2.81 -13.19
N TRP A 70 14.34 1.88 -13.10
CA TRP A 70 15.79 2.09 -13.29
C TRP A 70 16.15 2.66 -14.68
N GLU A 71 15.29 2.48 -15.67
CA GLU A 71 15.51 2.97 -17.06
C GLU A 71 15.69 4.46 -17.12
N PHE A 72 15.18 5.21 -16.15
CA PHE A 72 15.30 6.67 -16.10
C PHE A 72 16.62 7.16 -15.53
N ILE A 73 17.46 6.32 -14.93
CA ILE A 73 18.76 6.70 -14.35
C ILE A 73 19.60 7.48 -15.37
N GLN A 74 19.59 7.07 -16.65
CA GLN A 74 20.35 7.71 -17.73
C GLN A 74 19.94 9.15 -18.05
N TYR A 75 18.74 9.59 -17.64
CA TYR A 75 18.22 10.95 -17.87
C TYR A 75 18.35 11.84 -16.64
N LEU A 76 18.80 11.29 -15.51
CA LEU A 76 18.88 12.00 -14.24
C LEU A 76 20.27 12.61 -14.00
N PRO A 77 20.36 13.73 -13.23
CA PRO A 77 21.65 14.37 -12.94
C PRO A 77 22.64 13.38 -12.31
N GLU A 78 23.86 13.35 -12.79
CA GLU A 78 24.89 12.41 -12.33
C GLU A 78 25.18 12.56 -10.82
N LYS A 79 25.20 13.79 -10.32
CA LYS A 79 25.53 14.13 -8.93
C LYS A 79 24.47 13.71 -7.90
N SER A 80 23.22 13.52 -8.30
CA SER A 80 22.15 13.12 -7.38
C SER A 80 22.32 11.66 -6.94
N ILE A 81 21.97 11.34 -5.70
CA ILE A 81 21.86 9.96 -5.22
C ILE A 81 20.57 9.34 -5.78
N LYS A 82 20.66 8.21 -6.49
CA LYS A 82 19.50 7.49 -7.03
C LYS A 82 19.20 6.29 -6.14
N ILE A 83 18.02 6.29 -5.52
CA ILE A 83 17.56 5.22 -4.63
C ILE A 83 16.46 4.43 -5.33
N ASN A 84 16.58 3.11 -5.32
CA ASN A 84 15.50 2.24 -5.74
C ASN A 84 14.38 2.23 -4.68
N PHE A 85 13.14 2.56 -5.09
CA PHE A 85 11.97 2.31 -4.30
C PHE A 85 11.22 1.11 -4.91
N ALA A 86 11.51 -0.05 -4.37
CA ALA A 86 11.07 -1.32 -4.89
C ALA A 86 9.61 -1.62 -4.53
N THR A 87 8.79 -1.78 -5.54
CA THR A 87 7.38 -2.18 -5.43
C THR A 87 7.04 -3.20 -6.52
N GLY A 88 6.04 -4.02 -6.29
CA GLY A 88 5.34 -4.79 -7.30
C GLY A 88 6.14 -5.83 -8.09
N THR A 89 5.55 -6.22 -9.23
CA THR A 89 5.97 -7.39 -10.02
C THR A 89 7.31 -7.19 -10.72
N LYS A 90 7.62 -5.99 -11.21
CA LYS A 90 8.87 -5.68 -11.92
C LYS A 90 10.09 -6.02 -11.04
N TYR A 91 10.09 -5.56 -9.80
CA TYR A 91 11.19 -5.86 -8.88
C TYR A 91 11.25 -7.35 -8.54
N ARG A 92 10.13 -7.97 -8.23
CA ARG A 92 10.05 -9.41 -7.91
C ARG A 92 10.66 -10.30 -9.00
N GLN A 93 10.47 -9.94 -10.27
CA GLN A 93 10.94 -10.74 -11.41
C GLN A 93 12.40 -10.48 -11.78
N SER A 94 12.96 -9.30 -11.47
CA SER A 94 14.26 -8.88 -12.01
C SER A 94 15.14 -8.18 -10.96
N TYR A 95 14.99 -8.52 -9.69
CA TYR A 95 15.65 -7.81 -8.58
C TYR A 95 17.18 -7.79 -8.67
N GLU A 96 17.84 -8.87 -9.08
CA GLU A 96 19.31 -8.92 -9.22
C GLU A 96 19.80 -7.90 -10.25
N PHE A 97 19.17 -7.88 -11.42
CA PHE A 97 19.48 -6.92 -12.47
C PHE A 97 19.18 -5.49 -12.03
N ILE A 98 18.02 -5.24 -11.41
CA ILE A 98 17.64 -3.93 -10.93
C ILE A 98 18.62 -3.44 -9.87
N ASN A 99 18.96 -4.27 -8.88
CA ASN A 99 19.93 -3.91 -7.83
C ASN A 99 21.28 -3.49 -8.42
N SER A 100 21.73 -4.11 -9.51
CA SER A 100 23.00 -3.75 -10.19
C SER A 100 23.00 -2.36 -10.84
N LYS A 101 21.82 -1.72 -10.99
CA LYS A 101 21.68 -0.39 -11.59
C LYS A 101 21.79 0.76 -10.60
N PHE A 102 21.66 0.48 -9.30
CA PHE A 102 21.69 1.49 -8.24
C PHE A 102 22.99 1.40 -7.46
N SER A 103 23.59 2.55 -7.22
CA SER A 103 24.81 2.69 -6.40
C SER A 103 24.51 3.15 -4.97
N ALA A 104 23.27 3.51 -4.66
CA ALA A 104 22.88 3.91 -3.32
C ALA A 104 23.08 2.76 -2.32
N PRO A 105 23.51 3.06 -1.08
CA PRO A 105 23.78 2.02 -0.06
C PRO A 105 22.52 1.37 0.51
N ILE A 106 21.33 1.87 0.15
CA ILE A 106 20.04 1.36 0.61
C ILE A 106 19.08 1.13 -0.57
N THR A 107 18.15 0.21 -0.37
CA THR A 107 16.93 0.06 -1.19
C THR A 107 15.72 0.26 -0.30
N ILE A 108 14.79 1.14 -0.68
CA ILE A 108 13.50 1.25 0.03
C ILE A 108 12.56 0.20 -0.56
N ILE A 109 11.91 -0.57 0.28
CA ILE A 109 11.00 -1.64 -0.12
C ILE A 109 9.60 -1.36 0.43
N ALA A 110 8.57 -1.47 -0.42
CA ALA A 110 7.18 -1.30 -0.01
C ALA A 110 6.52 -2.62 0.42
N LEU A 111 7.10 -3.76 0.06
CA LEU A 111 6.53 -5.08 0.26
C LEU A 111 7.50 -5.93 1.12
N PRO A 112 7.00 -6.58 2.18
CA PRO A 112 7.87 -7.29 3.14
C PRO A 112 8.65 -8.45 2.51
N GLU A 113 8.12 -9.11 1.48
CA GLU A 113 8.78 -10.19 0.75
C GLU A 113 10.09 -9.76 0.06
N PHE A 114 10.31 -8.46 -0.12
CA PHE A 114 11.54 -7.95 -0.73
C PHE A 114 12.69 -7.80 0.27
N GLN A 115 12.45 -8.04 1.56
CA GLN A 115 13.45 -7.93 2.61
C GLN A 115 14.72 -8.77 2.32
N THR A 116 14.54 -9.97 1.76
CA THR A 116 15.64 -10.87 1.42
C THR A 116 16.22 -10.67 0.02
N LEU A 117 15.55 -9.88 -0.83
CA LEU A 117 15.93 -9.65 -2.23
C LEU A 117 16.70 -8.33 -2.42
N ALA A 118 16.47 -7.37 -1.54
CA ALA A 118 17.02 -6.02 -1.65
C ALA A 118 18.32 -5.88 -0.85
N PRO A 119 19.33 -5.15 -1.36
CA PRO A 119 20.50 -4.79 -0.58
C PRO A 119 20.13 -3.74 0.48
N ASN A 120 20.52 -3.98 1.73
CA ASN A 120 20.26 -3.10 2.87
C ASN A 120 18.85 -2.49 2.88
N PRO A 121 17.80 -3.35 2.94
CA PRO A 121 16.43 -2.91 2.75
C PRO A 121 15.95 -2.00 3.87
N LYS A 122 15.20 -0.96 3.51
CA LYS A 122 14.47 -0.08 4.41
C LYS A 122 12.98 -0.19 4.11
N TYR A 123 12.22 -0.74 5.02
CA TYR A 123 10.80 -1.00 4.80
C TYR A 123 9.96 0.25 5.01
N LEU A 124 9.21 0.65 3.98
CA LEU A 124 8.31 1.79 4.02
C LEU A 124 7.05 1.51 3.20
N VAL A 125 5.92 1.41 3.86
CA VAL A 125 4.61 1.37 3.21
C VAL A 125 4.19 2.80 2.84
N GLY A 126 3.45 2.95 1.73
CA GLY A 126 2.93 4.26 1.32
C GLY A 126 1.96 4.85 2.36
N ALA A 127 1.88 6.16 2.40
CA ALA A 127 0.95 6.86 3.27
C ALA A 127 -0.49 6.76 2.78
N ILE A 128 -1.41 6.63 3.71
CA ILE A 128 -2.85 6.66 3.45
C ILE A 128 -3.51 7.52 4.51
N GLU A 129 -4.24 8.54 4.07
CA GLU A 129 -5.09 9.35 4.93
C GLU A 129 -6.56 9.27 4.47
N SER A 130 -7.48 9.45 5.40
CA SER A 130 -8.91 9.42 5.13
C SER A 130 -9.67 10.35 6.06
N ASP A 131 -10.47 11.23 5.47
CA ASP A 131 -11.40 12.11 6.20
C ASP A 131 -12.72 11.43 6.55
N TRP A 132 -12.92 10.19 6.16
CA TRP A 132 -14.15 9.45 6.39
C TRP A 132 -14.30 9.08 7.88
N ALA A 133 -15.46 9.38 8.44
CA ALA A 133 -15.77 9.01 9.83
C ALA A 133 -16.02 7.51 9.96
N VAL A 134 -15.71 6.96 11.13
CA VAL A 134 -16.10 5.60 11.49
C VAL A 134 -17.63 5.52 11.57
N LYS A 135 -18.22 4.46 10.99
CA LYS A 135 -19.66 4.21 11.08
C LYS A 135 -19.95 3.33 12.28
N ASP A 136 -21.01 3.66 13.02
CA ASP A 136 -21.51 2.81 14.09
C ASP A 136 -22.11 1.51 13.54
N VAL A 137 -21.81 0.38 14.20
CA VAL A 137 -22.30 -0.97 13.86
C VAL A 137 -23.44 -1.41 14.78
N VAL A 138 -23.73 -0.66 15.84
CA VAL A 138 -24.73 -1.04 16.85
C VAL A 138 -26.12 -1.16 16.22
N GLY A 139 -26.81 -2.26 16.53
CA GLY A 139 -28.20 -2.53 16.15
C GLY A 139 -28.43 -2.91 14.68
N ARG A 140 -27.37 -3.11 13.89
CA ARG A 140 -27.49 -3.55 12.50
C ARG A 140 -26.64 -4.79 12.19
N ARG A 141 -26.91 -5.41 11.07
CA ARG A 141 -26.13 -6.55 10.57
C ARG A 141 -24.74 -6.10 10.13
N ILE A 142 -23.71 -6.86 10.49
CA ILE A 142 -22.32 -6.61 10.09
C ILE A 142 -22.20 -6.79 8.57
N ARG A 143 -21.56 -5.85 7.89
CA ARG A 143 -21.34 -5.87 6.45
C ARG A 143 -19.87 -6.22 6.14
N VAL A 144 -19.67 -7.32 5.43
CA VAL A 144 -18.34 -7.81 5.04
C VAL A 144 -18.16 -7.57 3.54
N GLY A 145 -17.14 -6.83 3.16
CA GLY A 145 -16.89 -6.43 1.77
C GLY A 145 -15.64 -7.08 1.16
N HIS A 146 -15.70 -7.32 -0.17
CA HIS A 146 -14.56 -7.70 -0.99
C HIS A 146 -14.71 -7.15 -2.41
N PHE A 147 -13.82 -6.21 -2.80
CA PHE A 147 -13.88 -5.49 -4.10
C PHE A 147 -12.53 -5.54 -4.81
N PRO A 148 -12.15 -6.68 -5.39
CA PRO A 148 -10.84 -6.87 -6.02
C PRO A 148 -10.75 -6.14 -7.36
N SER A 149 -9.67 -5.39 -7.60
CA SER A 149 -9.32 -4.85 -8.91
C SER A 149 -8.80 -5.94 -9.88
N ASN A 150 -8.22 -7.01 -9.34
CA ASN A 150 -7.78 -8.20 -10.04
C ASN A 150 -8.14 -9.44 -9.20
N PRO A 151 -9.23 -10.15 -9.53
CA PRO A 151 -9.72 -11.28 -8.77
C PRO A 151 -8.70 -12.41 -8.57
N ASP A 152 -7.92 -12.73 -9.60
CA ASP A 152 -6.95 -13.84 -9.55
C ASP A 152 -5.81 -13.53 -8.56
N VAL A 153 -5.31 -12.28 -8.58
CA VAL A 153 -4.25 -11.84 -7.66
C VAL A 153 -4.73 -11.75 -6.22
N LYS A 154 -6.03 -11.49 -6.02
CA LYS A 154 -6.63 -11.32 -4.69
C LYS A 154 -7.13 -12.63 -4.06
N GLY A 155 -7.13 -13.74 -4.79
CA GLY A 155 -7.68 -15.01 -4.30
C GLY A 155 -9.19 -14.95 -4.10
N THR A 156 -9.87 -14.24 -4.99
CA THR A 156 -11.30 -13.92 -4.89
C THR A 156 -12.18 -15.14 -4.84
N GLU A 157 -11.88 -16.21 -5.58
CA GLU A 157 -12.69 -17.42 -5.60
C GLU A 157 -12.82 -18.02 -4.20
N ASP A 158 -11.70 -18.19 -3.51
CA ASP A 158 -11.67 -18.74 -2.13
C ASP A 158 -12.34 -17.81 -1.13
N ILE A 159 -12.09 -16.50 -1.23
CA ILE A 159 -12.74 -15.50 -0.38
C ILE A 159 -14.26 -15.57 -0.54
N VAL A 160 -14.76 -15.53 -1.79
CA VAL A 160 -16.19 -15.57 -2.08
C VAL A 160 -16.82 -16.87 -1.61
N ARG A 161 -16.17 -18.02 -1.80
CA ARG A 161 -16.64 -19.32 -1.34
C ARG A 161 -16.78 -19.37 0.19
N ILE A 162 -15.85 -18.76 0.91
CA ILE A 162 -15.89 -18.68 2.37
C ILE A 162 -16.99 -17.73 2.84
N LEU A 163 -17.04 -16.53 2.27
CA LEU A 163 -17.95 -15.47 2.74
C LEU A 163 -19.42 -15.73 2.40
N ARG A 164 -19.72 -16.42 1.29
CA ARG A 164 -21.10 -16.82 0.94
C ARG A 164 -21.70 -17.80 1.97
N ASN A 165 -20.85 -18.55 2.67
CA ASN A 165 -21.27 -19.50 3.70
C ASN A 165 -21.16 -18.92 5.12
N ALA A 166 -20.80 -17.65 5.28
CA ALA A 166 -20.70 -17.01 6.58
C ALA A 166 -22.10 -16.60 7.08
N GLU A 167 -22.45 -17.07 8.26
CA GLU A 167 -23.68 -16.69 8.94
C GLU A 167 -23.52 -15.36 9.68
N ASN A 168 -24.64 -14.69 9.98
CA ASN A 168 -24.71 -13.48 10.80
C ASN A 168 -24.03 -12.22 10.19
N CYS A 169 -23.71 -12.21 8.91
CA CYS A 169 -23.24 -11.03 8.20
C CYS A 169 -23.96 -10.82 6.87
N GLU A 170 -23.87 -9.62 6.34
CA GLU A 170 -24.22 -9.28 4.96
C GLU A 170 -22.94 -9.26 4.14
N PHE A 171 -22.80 -10.17 3.18
CA PHE A 171 -21.65 -10.20 2.29
C PHE A 171 -21.91 -9.35 1.05
N ILE A 172 -21.03 -8.37 0.82
CA ILE A 172 -21.08 -7.46 -0.32
C ILE A 172 -19.85 -7.68 -1.20
N TYR A 173 -20.07 -7.97 -2.47
CA TYR A 173 -19.01 -8.35 -3.37
C TYR A 173 -19.26 -7.83 -4.80
N SER A 174 -18.20 -7.34 -5.44
CA SER A 174 -18.21 -6.96 -6.86
C SER A 174 -16.82 -7.04 -7.45
N THR A 175 -16.70 -7.58 -8.66
CA THR A 175 -15.48 -7.56 -9.50
C THR A 175 -15.54 -6.50 -10.58
N GLU A 176 -16.59 -5.69 -10.60
CA GLU A 176 -16.73 -4.58 -11.55
C GLU A 176 -15.63 -3.54 -11.32
N ARG A 177 -14.95 -3.19 -12.40
CA ARG A 177 -13.96 -2.10 -12.38
C ARG A 177 -14.68 -0.76 -12.35
N VAL A 178 -14.35 0.02 -11.34
CA VAL A 178 -14.89 1.37 -11.13
C VAL A 178 -13.72 2.36 -10.90
N SER A 179 -14.05 3.65 -10.84
CA SER A 179 -13.07 4.66 -10.42
C SER A 179 -12.59 4.40 -8.99
N HIS A 180 -11.41 4.92 -8.64
CA HIS A 180 -10.90 4.83 -7.27
C HIS A 180 -11.88 5.42 -6.25
N ALA A 181 -12.44 6.60 -6.52
CA ALA A 181 -13.41 7.25 -5.65
C ALA A 181 -14.67 6.39 -5.42
N GLU A 182 -15.16 5.72 -6.45
CA GLU A 182 -16.31 4.81 -6.31
C GLU A 182 -15.95 3.56 -5.50
N ASN A 183 -14.73 3.02 -5.68
CA ASN A 183 -14.26 1.89 -4.89
C ASN A 183 -14.16 2.24 -3.41
N LEU A 184 -13.66 3.45 -3.07
CA LEU A 184 -13.64 3.92 -1.68
C LEU A 184 -15.03 4.00 -1.06
N LYS A 185 -16.07 4.44 -1.81
CA LYS A 185 -17.46 4.44 -1.32
C LYS A 185 -17.96 3.02 -1.04
N ARG A 186 -17.67 2.05 -1.92
CA ARG A 186 -18.02 0.65 -1.70
C ARG A 186 -17.37 0.10 -0.42
N ILE A 187 -16.08 0.39 -0.21
CA ILE A 187 -15.34 0.00 1.00
C ILE A 187 -15.92 0.69 2.23
N TYR A 188 -16.25 1.97 2.13
CA TYR A 188 -16.81 2.73 3.25
C TYR A 188 -18.15 2.16 3.73
N ASP A 189 -18.91 1.53 2.86
CA ASP A 189 -20.18 0.87 3.20
C ASP A 189 -20.04 -0.47 3.93
N CYS A 190 -18.82 -0.98 4.10
CA CYS A 190 -18.53 -2.17 4.87
C CYS A 190 -18.11 -1.85 6.30
N ASP A 191 -18.11 -2.85 7.17
CA ASP A 191 -17.56 -2.83 8.53
C ASP A 191 -16.26 -3.62 8.60
N ILE A 192 -16.26 -4.78 7.93
CA ILE A 192 -15.10 -5.64 7.75
C ILE A 192 -14.78 -5.68 6.26
N TYR A 193 -13.52 -5.49 5.92
CA TYR A 193 -13.01 -5.60 4.55
C TYR A 193 -12.03 -6.76 4.43
N VAL A 194 -12.33 -7.72 3.56
CA VAL A 194 -11.41 -8.81 3.22
C VAL A 194 -10.65 -8.42 1.98
N GLU A 195 -9.34 -8.14 2.14
CA GLU A 195 -8.53 -7.56 1.08
C GLU A 195 -7.97 -8.61 0.14
N MET A 196 -7.33 -9.64 0.69
CA MET A 196 -6.58 -10.61 -0.12
C MET A 196 -6.38 -11.93 0.62
N LEU A 197 -6.44 -13.02 -0.13
CA LEU A 197 -6.07 -14.37 0.32
C LEU A 197 -5.48 -15.15 -0.87
N ALA A 198 -4.36 -14.71 -1.41
CA ALA A 198 -3.68 -15.39 -2.52
C ALA A 198 -2.25 -15.75 -2.12
N SER A 199 -1.97 -17.02 -2.00
CA SER A 199 -0.63 -17.51 -1.64
C SER A 199 0.38 -17.45 -2.79
N THR A 200 -0.09 -17.32 -4.03
CA THR A 200 0.75 -17.31 -5.23
C THR A 200 0.30 -16.27 -6.23
N GLN A 201 1.25 -15.73 -7.00
CA GLN A 201 1.01 -14.90 -8.17
C GLN A 201 1.88 -15.40 -9.32
N GLY A 202 1.24 -15.81 -10.42
CA GLY A 202 1.95 -16.41 -11.57
C GLY A 202 2.76 -17.66 -11.18
N GLY A 203 2.23 -18.47 -10.27
CA GLY A 203 2.88 -19.70 -9.80
C GLY A 203 4.03 -19.48 -8.79
N LYS A 204 4.35 -18.23 -8.42
CA LYS A 204 5.37 -17.91 -7.41
C LYS A 204 4.72 -17.52 -6.08
N PRO A 205 5.33 -17.83 -4.92
CA PRO A 205 4.84 -17.38 -3.64
C PRO A 205 4.62 -15.86 -3.61
N TYR A 206 3.46 -15.45 -3.12
CA TYR A 206 3.06 -14.06 -3.00
C TYR A 206 2.52 -13.82 -1.60
N GLY A 207 3.22 -13.04 -0.79
CA GLY A 207 2.93 -12.88 0.62
C GLY A 207 2.49 -11.49 1.05
N SER A 208 2.44 -10.55 0.09
CA SER A 208 2.12 -9.16 0.38
C SER A 208 0.63 -8.93 0.56
N PHE A 209 0.30 -7.80 1.14
CA PHE A 209 -1.04 -7.21 1.15
C PHE A 209 -1.05 -5.94 0.26
N GLY A 210 -2.24 -5.50 -0.15
CA GLY A 210 -2.37 -4.37 -1.07
C GLY A 210 -2.75 -3.05 -0.39
N ILE A 211 -2.60 -1.97 -1.14
CA ILE A 211 -2.96 -0.61 -0.71
C ILE A 211 -4.44 -0.51 -0.33
N THR A 212 -5.33 -1.21 -1.01
CA THR A 212 -6.77 -1.17 -0.72
C THR A 212 -7.11 -1.62 0.71
N GLY A 213 -6.34 -2.57 1.28
CA GLY A 213 -6.48 -2.94 2.69
C GLY A 213 -6.12 -1.79 3.63
N LEU A 214 -5.07 -1.03 3.30
CA LEU A 214 -4.69 0.15 4.08
C LEU A 214 -5.68 1.30 3.93
N GLU A 215 -6.24 1.51 2.74
CA GLU A 215 -7.32 2.47 2.50
C GLU A 215 -8.55 2.13 3.35
N ALA A 216 -8.94 0.86 3.40
CA ALA A 216 -10.02 0.39 4.26
C ALA A 216 -9.71 0.65 5.74
N ALA A 217 -8.51 0.34 6.20
CA ALA A 217 -8.08 0.58 7.58
C ALA A 217 -8.08 2.08 7.94
N ALA A 218 -7.64 2.95 7.03
CA ALA A 218 -7.68 4.41 7.22
C ALA A 218 -9.11 4.96 7.33
N MET A 219 -10.09 4.30 6.73
CA MET A 219 -11.52 4.57 6.91
C MET A 219 -12.10 3.90 8.17
N GLY A 220 -11.25 3.33 9.02
CA GLY A 220 -11.65 2.64 10.24
C GLY A 220 -12.32 1.28 10.01
N LYS A 221 -12.09 0.62 8.88
CA LYS A 221 -12.64 -0.73 8.67
C LYS A 221 -11.76 -1.78 9.36
N ILE A 222 -12.39 -2.83 9.87
CA ILE A 222 -11.64 -4.01 10.32
C ILE A 222 -11.16 -4.74 9.07
N VAL A 223 -9.85 -4.84 8.89
CA VAL A 223 -9.28 -5.44 7.69
C VAL A 223 -8.76 -6.83 7.98
N ILE A 224 -9.15 -7.78 7.12
CA ILE A 224 -8.57 -9.13 7.07
C ILE A 224 -7.78 -9.23 5.77
N THR A 225 -6.48 -9.50 5.88
CA THR A 225 -5.59 -9.61 4.72
C THR A 225 -4.51 -10.66 4.97
N GLN A 226 -3.72 -10.98 3.95
CA GLN A 226 -2.60 -11.90 4.12
C GLN A 226 -1.30 -11.17 4.46
N ALA A 227 -0.41 -11.86 5.18
CA ALA A 227 0.98 -11.47 5.36
C ALA A 227 1.84 -12.73 5.53
N ILE A 228 1.94 -13.52 4.45
CA ILE A 228 2.55 -14.86 4.50
C ILE A 228 4.08 -14.77 4.65
N ASN A 229 4.72 -13.81 4.01
CA ASN A 229 6.17 -13.63 3.99
C ASN A 229 6.63 -12.37 4.75
N ASP A 230 5.83 -11.90 5.69
CA ASP A 230 6.15 -10.69 6.47
C ASP A 230 7.28 -10.93 7.48
N ASN A 231 7.43 -12.14 8.00
CA ASN A 231 8.44 -12.50 9.04
C ASN A 231 8.48 -11.53 10.23
N GLY A 232 7.37 -10.86 10.53
CA GLY A 232 7.27 -9.86 11.59
C GLY A 232 7.72 -8.45 11.20
N LEU A 233 8.25 -8.24 10.00
CA LEU A 233 8.82 -6.97 9.55
C LEU A 233 7.84 -5.79 9.69
N TYR A 234 6.54 -6.01 9.41
CA TYR A 234 5.53 -4.99 9.57
C TYR A 234 5.40 -4.55 11.03
N ASN A 235 5.27 -5.51 11.94
CA ASN A 235 5.17 -5.23 13.38
C ASN A 235 6.45 -4.61 13.95
N ASP A 236 7.61 -5.06 13.51
CA ASP A 236 8.92 -4.50 13.90
C ASP A 236 9.05 -3.04 13.44
N THR A 237 8.43 -2.71 12.29
CA THR A 237 8.52 -1.37 11.71
C THR A 237 7.48 -0.39 12.26
N TYR A 238 6.25 -0.85 12.50
CA TYR A 238 5.09 -0.01 12.84
C TYR A 238 4.46 -0.32 14.20
N GLY A 239 5.02 -1.25 14.97
CA GLY A 239 4.48 -1.70 16.25
C GLY A 239 3.32 -2.67 16.11
N VAL A 240 2.53 -2.78 17.20
CA VAL A 240 1.39 -3.70 17.23
C VAL A 240 0.42 -3.37 16.08
N ASN A 241 0.16 -4.37 15.27
CA ASN A 241 -0.62 -4.25 14.04
C ASN A 241 -2.12 -4.35 14.32
N MET A 242 -2.90 -3.45 13.75
CA MET A 242 -4.37 -3.46 13.80
C MET A 242 -5.02 -4.21 12.61
N LEU A 243 -4.23 -4.67 11.63
CA LEU A 243 -4.72 -5.50 10.54
C LEU A 243 -4.75 -6.97 10.99
N ASN A 244 -5.78 -7.71 10.59
CA ASN A 244 -5.88 -9.13 10.89
C ASN A 244 -5.17 -9.94 9.80
N PHE A 245 -3.93 -10.33 10.05
CA PHE A 245 -3.14 -11.11 9.12
C PHE A 245 -3.51 -12.59 9.18
N VAL A 246 -3.85 -13.15 8.01
CA VAL A 246 -4.19 -14.56 7.85
C VAL A 246 -3.26 -15.23 6.84
N LYS A 247 -3.01 -16.53 7.01
CA LYS A 247 -2.11 -17.28 6.12
C LYS A 247 -2.84 -18.12 5.08
N ASP A 248 -4.07 -18.52 5.41
CA ASP A 248 -4.85 -19.48 4.62
C ASP A 248 -6.35 -19.33 4.87
N GLU A 249 -7.15 -20.17 4.22
CA GLU A 249 -8.59 -20.21 4.37
C GLU A 249 -9.06 -20.51 5.80
N LEU A 250 -8.35 -21.37 6.50
CA LEU A 250 -8.70 -21.71 7.89
C LEU A 250 -8.51 -20.50 8.79
N GLY A 251 -7.43 -19.74 8.58
CA GLY A 251 -7.15 -18.47 9.25
C GLY A 251 -8.27 -17.47 8.97
N LEU A 252 -8.65 -17.28 7.69
CA LEU A 252 -9.76 -16.40 7.33
C LEU A 252 -11.07 -16.79 8.01
N LYS A 253 -11.46 -18.07 7.97
CA LYS A 253 -12.68 -18.57 8.61
C LYS A 253 -12.68 -18.32 10.11
N LYS A 254 -11.58 -18.63 10.81
CA LYS A 254 -11.45 -18.44 12.27
C LYS A 254 -11.54 -16.96 12.64
N THR A 255 -10.80 -16.10 11.95
CA THR A 255 -10.79 -14.67 12.22
C THR A 255 -12.17 -14.07 11.98
N LEU A 256 -12.80 -14.37 10.84
CA LEU A 256 -14.14 -13.89 10.53
C LEU A 256 -15.16 -14.37 11.58
N SER A 257 -15.18 -15.67 11.91
CA SER A 257 -16.10 -16.21 12.91
C SER A 257 -15.92 -15.54 14.27
N SER A 258 -14.69 -15.26 14.69
CA SER A 258 -14.41 -14.54 15.93
C SER A 258 -14.98 -13.11 15.88
N LEU A 259 -14.74 -12.37 14.80
CA LEU A 259 -15.23 -10.99 14.65
C LEU A 259 -16.76 -10.93 14.64
N LEU A 260 -17.44 -11.88 14.00
CA LEU A 260 -18.90 -11.93 13.92
C LEU A 260 -19.60 -12.30 15.25
N GLN A 261 -18.86 -12.78 16.25
CA GLN A 261 -19.38 -13.06 17.59
C GLN A 261 -19.42 -11.82 18.50
N TYR A 262 -18.68 -10.76 18.15
CA TYR A 262 -18.62 -9.55 18.97
C TYR A 262 -19.88 -8.70 18.80
N LYS A 263 -20.21 -7.95 19.85
CA LYS A 263 -21.28 -6.94 19.81
C LYS A 263 -20.85 -5.71 19.02
N GLY A 264 -21.82 -4.94 18.53
CA GLY A 264 -21.59 -3.74 17.72
C GLY A 264 -20.66 -2.74 18.37
N ASP A 265 -20.83 -2.44 19.67
CA ASP A 265 -19.98 -1.51 20.43
C ASP A 265 -18.49 -1.90 20.40
N TYR A 266 -18.20 -3.20 20.56
CA TYR A 266 -16.84 -3.71 20.50
C TYR A 266 -16.24 -3.52 19.09
N LEU A 267 -17.01 -3.84 18.05
CA LEU A 267 -16.57 -3.66 16.67
C LEU A 267 -16.34 -2.18 16.34
N THR A 268 -17.23 -1.29 16.76
CA THR A 268 -17.06 0.15 16.60
C THR A 268 -15.76 0.63 17.27
N GLY A 269 -15.50 0.21 18.52
CA GLY A 269 -14.24 0.53 19.19
C GLY A 269 -12.99 -0.02 18.49
N GLN A 270 -13.05 -1.21 17.89
CA GLN A 270 -11.96 -1.75 17.07
C GLN A 270 -11.75 -0.93 15.79
N MET A 271 -12.83 -0.48 15.15
CA MET A 271 -12.79 0.37 13.96
C MET A 271 -12.15 1.73 14.26
N GLU A 272 -12.51 2.36 15.38
CA GLU A 272 -11.91 3.61 15.86
C GLU A 272 -10.41 3.41 16.15
N SER A 273 -10.04 2.38 16.89
CA SER A 273 -8.65 2.05 17.18
C SER A 273 -7.83 1.77 15.91
N THR A 274 -8.42 1.13 14.91
CA THR A 274 -7.78 0.90 13.60
C THR A 274 -7.49 2.21 12.89
N LYS A 275 -8.45 3.13 12.87
CA LYS A 275 -8.27 4.46 12.27
C LYS A 275 -7.19 5.26 12.98
N GLU A 276 -7.22 5.36 14.30
CA GLU A 276 -6.20 6.04 15.11
C GLU A 276 -4.80 5.46 14.87
N TRP A 277 -4.70 4.14 14.78
CA TRP A 277 -3.44 3.47 14.49
C TRP A 277 -2.93 3.81 13.09
N MET A 278 -3.81 3.88 12.07
CA MET A 278 -3.46 4.31 10.72
C MET A 278 -2.97 5.76 10.71
N GLU A 279 -3.66 6.68 11.35
CA GLU A 279 -3.26 8.09 11.47
C GLU A 279 -1.88 8.24 12.12
N LYS A 280 -1.61 7.47 13.16
CA LYS A 280 -0.32 7.49 13.87
C LYS A 280 0.84 6.96 13.03
N ASN A 281 0.63 5.89 12.26
CA ASN A 281 1.72 5.14 11.63
C ASN A 281 1.82 5.32 10.11
N HIS A 282 0.71 5.64 9.44
CA HIS A 282 0.60 5.71 7.99
C HIS A 282 0.06 7.05 7.47
N SER A 283 -0.06 8.09 8.31
CA SER A 283 -0.33 9.44 7.83
C SER A 283 0.80 9.95 6.94
N TYR A 284 0.54 10.95 6.12
CA TYR A 284 1.57 11.63 5.32
C TYR A 284 2.74 12.07 6.20
N LYS A 285 2.47 12.69 7.35
CA LYS A 285 3.52 13.13 8.27
C LYS A 285 4.36 11.98 8.82
N ALA A 286 3.73 10.90 9.28
CA ALA A 286 4.45 9.75 9.84
C ALA A 286 5.34 9.07 8.78
N THR A 287 4.81 8.87 7.58
CA THR A 287 5.54 8.27 6.45
C THR A 287 6.68 9.18 5.99
N GLY A 288 6.45 10.50 5.91
CA GLY A 288 7.50 11.45 5.54
C GLY A 288 8.65 11.48 6.53
N LEU A 289 8.39 11.51 7.85
CA LEU A 289 9.42 11.45 8.88
C LEU A 289 10.23 10.14 8.81
N LYS A 290 9.55 9.01 8.59
CA LYS A 290 10.20 7.70 8.44
C LYS A 290 11.08 7.65 7.19
N LEU A 291 10.59 8.12 6.05
CA LEU A 291 11.37 8.20 4.82
C LEU A 291 12.63 9.05 5.03
N MET A 292 12.48 10.22 5.65
CA MET A 292 13.62 11.10 5.90
C MET A 292 14.64 10.49 6.85
N SER A 293 14.22 9.67 7.83
CA SER A 293 15.16 8.97 8.71
C SER A 293 16.05 7.99 7.94
N TYR A 294 15.54 7.39 6.85
CA TYR A 294 16.33 6.52 5.98
C TYR A 294 17.30 7.30 5.07
N ILE A 295 16.85 8.43 4.53
CA ILE A 295 17.64 9.26 3.62
C ILE A 295 18.74 10.02 4.38
N ASN A 296 18.46 10.55 5.57
CA ASN A 296 19.45 11.26 6.39
C ASN A 296 20.54 10.34 6.96
N GLY A 297 20.37 9.04 6.88
CA GLY A 297 21.37 8.05 7.25
C GLY A 297 22.35 7.67 6.11
N LEU A 298 22.25 8.33 4.95
CA LEU A 298 23.16 8.14 3.81
C LEU A 298 24.38 9.03 3.92
#